data_1e4c3402d1dde21d144f5e76d66b8c41
#
_entry.id   1e4c3402d1dde21d144f5e76d66b8c41
#
_cell.length_a   1.000
_cell.length_b   1.000
_cell.length_c   1.000
_cell.angle_alpha   90.00
_cell.angle_beta   90.00
_cell.angle_gamma   90.00
#
_symmetry.space_group_name_H-M   'P 1'
#
loop_
_entity.id
_entity.type
_entity.pdbx_description
1 polymer ?
#
loop_
_entity_poly.entity_id
_entity_poly.type
_entity_poly.pdbx_seq_one_letter_code
_entity_poly.pdbx_strand_id
1 'polypeptide(L)'
;MAILNSFLFALQVDDVLQRCREYLIKKINAENCVRLLSFADLFSCEELKQSAKRMVEHKFTAVYHQEAFMQLSHDLLIDILSSDNLNVEKEETVREAAMLWLEYNTESR
;
A
#
# COMPACT_ATOMS: atom_id res chain seq x y z
N MET A 1 12.29 15.78 35.20
CA MET A 1 13.00 14.89 34.29
C MET A 1 12.10 14.08 33.37
N ALA A 2 10.77 14.14 33.60
CA ALA A 2 9.80 13.47 32.74
C ALA A 2 9.84 13.96 31.29
N ILE A 3 10.10 15.26 31.08
CA ILE A 3 10.17 15.85 29.76
C ILE A 3 11.36 15.28 28.96
N LEU A 4 12.50 15.13 29.62
CA LEU A 4 13.70 14.60 29.01
C LEU A 4 13.51 13.13 28.62
N ASN A 5 12.89 12.34 29.50
CA ASN A 5 12.60 10.94 29.22
C ASN A 5 11.63 10.79 28.04
N SER A 6 10.60 11.63 27.98
CA SER A 6 9.65 11.63 26.86
C SER A 6 10.33 11.98 25.55
N PHE A 7 11.26 12.93 25.57
CA PHE A 7 12.01 13.32 24.38
C PHE A 7 12.92 12.20 23.90
N LEU A 8 13.65 11.55 24.82
CA LEU A 8 14.50 10.40 24.49
C LEU A 8 13.68 9.23 23.96
N PHE A 9 12.52 8.99 24.54
CA PHE A 9 11.61 7.93 24.07
C PHE A 9 11.15 8.23 22.64
N ALA A 10 10.77 9.47 22.35
CA ALA A 10 10.33 9.87 21.01
C ALA A 10 11.44 9.67 19.97
N LEU A 11 12.69 10.00 20.32
CA LEU A 11 13.83 9.80 19.44
C LEU A 11 14.09 8.32 19.17
N GLN A 12 13.95 7.47 20.18
CA GLN A 12 14.10 6.02 20.02
C GLN A 12 13.00 5.43 19.16
N VAL A 13 11.77 5.92 19.32
CA VAL A 13 10.64 5.47 18.51
C VAL A 13 10.86 5.84 17.03
N ASP A 14 11.34 7.05 16.75
CA ASP A 14 11.64 7.47 15.39
C ASP A 14 12.73 6.60 14.75
N ASP A 15 13.78 6.28 15.49
CA ASP A 15 14.86 5.42 15.01
C ASP A 15 14.34 4.01 14.70
N VAL A 16 13.54 3.46 15.61
CA VAL A 16 12.93 2.13 15.43
C VAL A 16 12.01 2.13 14.21
N LEU A 17 11.16 3.15 14.06
CA LEU A 17 10.27 3.28 12.92
C LEU A 17 11.03 3.38 11.61
N GLN A 18 12.15 4.12 11.59
CA GLN A 18 12.97 4.25 10.39
C GLN A 18 13.57 2.90 9.98
N ARG A 19 14.07 2.13 10.96
CA ARG A 19 14.61 0.80 10.68
C ARG A 19 13.54 -0.16 10.22
N CYS A 20 12.34 -0.08 10.77
CA CYS A 20 11.20 -0.89 10.34
C CYS A 20 10.80 -0.57 8.90
N ARG A 21 10.78 0.72 8.53
CA ARG A 21 10.49 1.15 7.16
C ARG A 21 11.50 0.57 6.18
N GLU A 22 12.78 0.68 6.50
CA GLU A 22 13.85 0.16 5.64
C GLU A 22 13.73 -1.36 5.48
N TYR A 23 13.43 -2.06 6.57
CA TYR A 23 13.23 -3.50 6.55
C TYR A 23 12.04 -3.86 5.65
N LEU A 24 10.91 -3.19 5.85
CA LEU A 24 9.69 -3.46 5.08
C LEU A 24 9.88 -3.18 3.61
N ILE A 25 10.59 -2.10 3.26
CA ILE A 25 10.85 -1.75 1.86
C ILE A 25 11.64 -2.87 1.18
N LYS A 26 12.60 -3.46 1.88
CA LYS A 26 13.39 -4.58 1.34
C LYS A 26 12.58 -5.86 1.18
N LYS A 27 11.48 -5.99 1.91
CA LYS A 27 10.64 -7.20 1.90
C LYS A 27 9.42 -7.11 1.01
N ILE A 28 9.24 -5.99 0.30
CA ILE A 28 8.08 -5.82 -0.58
C ILE A 28 8.12 -6.84 -1.72
N ASN A 29 6.99 -7.52 -1.93
CA ASN A 29 6.83 -8.46 -3.03
C ASN A 29 5.37 -8.42 -3.51
N ALA A 30 5.05 -9.21 -4.54
CA ALA A 30 3.70 -9.22 -5.11
C ALA A 30 2.63 -9.67 -4.11
N GLU A 31 3.00 -10.49 -3.13
CA GLU A 31 2.03 -11.02 -2.15
C GLU A 31 1.68 -10.01 -1.06
N ASN A 32 2.63 -9.16 -0.66
CA ASN A 32 2.44 -8.26 0.47
C ASN A 32 2.33 -6.77 0.10
N CYS A 33 2.56 -6.41 -1.16
CA CYS A 33 2.67 -5.00 -1.55
C CYS A 33 1.38 -4.20 -1.28
N VAL A 34 0.21 -4.80 -1.49
CA VAL A 34 -1.06 -4.10 -1.26
C VAL A 34 -1.27 -3.84 0.22
N ARG A 35 -0.97 -4.83 1.06
CA ARG A 35 -1.10 -4.67 2.52
C ARG A 35 -0.13 -3.60 3.03
N LEU A 36 1.10 -3.61 2.51
CA LEU A 36 2.10 -2.61 2.89
C LEU A 36 1.72 -1.22 2.39
N LEU A 37 1.10 -1.14 1.22
CA LEU A 37 0.59 0.13 0.70
C LEU A 37 -0.46 0.72 1.63
N SER A 38 -1.43 -0.09 2.03
CA SER A 38 -2.49 0.34 2.96
C SER A 38 -1.92 0.74 4.31
N PHE A 39 -0.97 -0.03 4.82
CA PHE A 39 -0.29 0.25 6.09
C PHE A 39 0.46 1.59 6.00
N ALA A 40 1.22 1.79 4.93
CA ALA A 40 2.00 3.01 4.73
C ALA A 40 1.11 4.24 4.60
N ASP A 41 -0.03 4.09 3.92
CA ASP A 41 -0.99 5.18 3.79
C ASP A 41 -1.59 5.54 5.16
N LEU A 42 -1.96 4.53 5.95
CA LEU A 42 -2.55 4.73 7.26
C LEU A 42 -1.59 5.45 8.22
N PHE A 43 -0.31 5.10 8.18
CA PHE A 43 0.71 5.66 9.08
C PHE A 43 1.54 6.77 8.45
N SER A 44 1.14 7.24 7.27
CA SER A 44 1.80 8.35 6.57
C SER A 44 3.30 8.11 6.31
N CYS A 45 3.66 6.86 6.00
CA CYS A 45 5.02 6.48 5.66
C CYS A 45 5.23 6.61 4.14
N GLU A 46 5.56 7.81 3.69
CA GLU A 46 5.60 8.14 2.26
C GLU A 46 6.59 7.29 1.47
N GLU A 47 7.77 7.04 2.00
CA GLU A 47 8.79 6.23 1.33
C GLU A 47 8.32 4.79 1.10
N LEU A 48 7.76 4.17 2.13
CA LEU A 48 7.20 2.82 2.03
C LEU A 48 6.00 2.82 1.09
N LYS A 49 5.14 3.84 1.17
CA LYS A 49 3.96 3.98 0.32
C LYS A 49 4.36 4.00 -1.16
N GLN A 50 5.34 4.81 -1.52
CA GLN A 50 5.79 4.90 -2.91
C GLN A 50 6.41 3.58 -3.40
N SER A 51 7.21 2.95 -2.57
CA SER A 51 7.83 1.66 -2.91
C SER A 51 6.79 0.55 -3.09
N ALA A 52 5.82 0.48 -2.20
CA ALA A 52 4.73 -0.50 -2.29
C ALA A 52 3.86 -0.24 -3.52
N LYS A 53 3.55 1.02 -3.79
CA LYS A 53 2.77 1.42 -4.96
C LYS A 53 3.44 1.00 -6.25
N ARG A 54 4.75 1.19 -6.37
CA ARG A 54 5.51 0.75 -7.54
C ARG A 54 5.40 -0.75 -7.77
N MET A 55 5.45 -1.53 -6.70
CA MET A 55 5.30 -2.97 -6.81
C MET A 55 3.90 -3.36 -7.26
N VAL A 56 2.86 -2.72 -6.72
CA VAL A 56 1.48 -2.95 -7.13
C VAL A 56 1.31 -2.64 -8.63
N GLU A 57 1.85 -1.52 -9.07
CA GLU A 57 1.77 -1.11 -10.48
C GLU A 57 2.50 -2.09 -11.39
N HIS A 58 3.69 -2.51 -10.98
CA HIS A 58 4.53 -3.41 -11.77
C HIS A 58 3.94 -4.82 -11.87
N LYS A 59 3.36 -5.32 -10.78
CA LYS A 59 2.80 -6.67 -10.69
C LYS A 59 1.27 -6.68 -10.70
N PHE A 60 0.66 -5.70 -11.31
CA PHE A 60 -0.78 -5.47 -11.23
C PHE A 60 -1.61 -6.71 -11.57
N THR A 61 -1.27 -7.40 -12.66
CA THR A 61 -2.02 -8.58 -13.11
C THR A 61 -2.00 -9.72 -12.10
N ALA A 62 -0.93 -9.81 -11.30
CA ALA A 62 -0.83 -10.83 -10.25
C ALA A 62 -1.48 -10.38 -8.94
N VAL A 63 -1.72 -9.08 -8.79
CA VAL A 63 -2.09 -8.46 -7.51
C VAL A 63 -3.59 -8.21 -7.38
N TYR A 64 -4.26 -7.82 -8.46
CA TYR A 64 -5.63 -7.31 -8.36
C TYR A 64 -6.67 -8.36 -7.95
N HIS A 65 -6.34 -9.64 -7.98
CA HIS A 65 -7.22 -10.71 -7.50
C HIS A 65 -7.13 -10.93 -5.99
N GLN A 66 -6.15 -10.34 -5.33
CA GLN A 66 -5.94 -10.53 -3.90
C GLN A 66 -7.03 -9.85 -3.08
N GLU A 67 -7.41 -10.48 -1.98
CA GLU A 67 -8.40 -9.90 -1.06
C GLU A 67 -7.94 -8.54 -0.54
N ALA A 68 -6.65 -8.38 -0.26
CA ALA A 68 -6.10 -7.11 0.19
C ALA A 68 -6.34 -5.98 -0.80
N PHE A 69 -6.29 -6.28 -2.11
CA PHE A 69 -6.59 -5.30 -3.15
C PHE A 69 -8.06 -4.87 -3.07
N MET A 70 -8.95 -5.80 -2.83
CA MET A 70 -10.39 -5.52 -2.72
C MET A 70 -10.74 -4.69 -1.49
N GLN A 71 -9.86 -4.71 -0.49
CA GLN A 71 -10.03 -3.94 0.75
C GLN A 71 -9.40 -2.54 0.67
N LEU A 72 -8.79 -2.18 -0.45
CA LEU A 72 -8.20 -0.85 -0.63
C LEU A 72 -9.27 0.24 -0.49
N SER A 73 -8.87 1.39 0.06
CA SER A 73 -9.73 2.56 0.08
C SER A 73 -9.97 3.06 -1.33
N HIS A 74 -11.06 3.77 -1.52
CA HIS A 74 -11.40 4.36 -2.82
C HIS A 74 -10.26 5.24 -3.35
N ASP A 75 -9.67 6.06 -2.47
CA ASP A 75 -8.60 6.97 -2.87
C ASP A 75 -7.35 6.23 -3.37
N LEU A 76 -6.96 5.17 -2.67
CA LEU A 76 -5.82 4.36 -3.08
C LEU A 76 -6.10 3.61 -4.39
N LEU A 77 -7.31 3.09 -4.54
CA LEU A 77 -7.72 2.41 -5.76
C LEU A 77 -7.63 3.34 -6.97
N ILE A 78 -8.20 4.54 -6.85
CA ILE A 78 -8.17 5.54 -7.93
C ILE A 78 -6.73 5.93 -8.26
N ASP A 79 -5.90 6.12 -7.25
CA ASP A 79 -4.50 6.47 -7.45
C ASP A 79 -3.75 5.40 -8.25
N ILE A 80 -3.99 4.13 -7.94
CA ILE A 80 -3.38 3.01 -8.67
C ILE A 80 -3.91 2.92 -10.10
N LEU A 81 -5.23 2.94 -10.27
CA LEU A 81 -5.84 2.76 -11.59
C LEU A 81 -5.59 3.94 -12.53
N SER A 82 -5.31 5.11 -11.98
CA SER A 82 -5.01 6.32 -12.77
C SER A 82 -3.53 6.46 -13.10
N SER A 83 -2.68 5.58 -12.59
CA SER A 83 -1.23 5.69 -12.77
C SER A 83 -0.83 5.38 -14.21
N ASP A 84 0.02 6.23 -14.77
CA ASP A 84 0.62 6.00 -16.09
C ASP A 84 1.65 4.87 -16.08
N ASN A 85 2.10 4.47 -14.90
CA ASN A 85 3.10 3.41 -14.72
C ASN A 85 2.48 2.03 -14.53
N LEU A 86 1.16 1.95 -14.59
CA LEU A 86 0.46 0.69 -14.39
C LEU A 86 0.80 -0.31 -15.49
N ASN A 87 1.36 -1.45 -15.11
CA ASN A 87 1.79 -2.47 -16.06
C ASN A 87 0.61 -3.38 -16.42
N VAL A 88 -0.15 -2.98 -17.43
CA VAL A 88 -1.26 -3.76 -17.98
C VAL A 88 -1.21 -3.69 -19.50
N GLU A 89 -1.50 -4.80 -20.13
CA GLU A 89 -1.53 -4.88 -21.59
C GLU A 89 -2.91 -4.46 -22.16
N LYS A 90 -3.97 -4.61 -21.36
CA LYS A 90 -5.33 -4.36 -21.80
C LYS A 90 -6.09 -3.51 -20.80
N GLU A 91 -6.84 -2.55 -21.31
CA GLU A 91 -7.74 -1.74 -20.48
C GLU A 91 -8.81 -2.58 -19.81
N GLU A 92 -9.16 -3.72 -20.40
CA GLU A 92 -10.12 -4.65 -19.84
C GLU A 92 -9.70 -5.16 -18.48
N THR A 93 -8.40 -5.36 -18.28
CA THR A 93 -7.85 -5.80 -16.98
C THR A 93 -8.10 -4.75 -15.89
N VAL A 94 -7.92 -3.48 -16.22
CA VAL A 94 -8.18 -2.37 -15.29
C VAL A 94 -9.67 -2.33 -14.94
N ARG A 95 -10.51 -2.49 -15.92
CA ARG A 95 -11.97 -2.50 -15.75
C ARG A 95 -12.40 -3.68 -14.88
N GLU A 96 -11.85 -4.86 -15.13
CA GLU A 96 -12.13 -6.05 -14.34
C GLU A 96 -11.73 -5.84 -12.88
N ALA A 97 -10.55 -5.27 -12.63
CA ALA A 97 -10.10 -4.97 -11.28
C ALA A 97 -11.05 -4.03 -10.56
N ALA A 98 -11.50 -2.98 -11.23
CA ALA A 98 -12.45 -2.04 -10.67
C ALA A 98 -13.78 -2.71 -10.34
N MET A 99 -14.26 -3.57 -11.22
CA MET A 99 -15.52 -4.28 -11.01
C MET A 99 -15.44 -5.24 -9.82
N LEU A 100 -14.36 -5.99 -9.72
CA LEU A 100 -14.15 -6.89 -8.58
C LEU A 100 -14.12 -6.12 -7.26
N TRP A 101 -13.46 -4.97 -7.25
CA TRP A 101 -13.41 -4.11 -6.07
C TRP A 101 -14.81 -3.63 -5.67
N LEU A 102 -15.58 -3.19 -6.66
CA LEU A 102 -16.95 -2.71 -6.43
C LEU A 102 -17.86 -3.82 -5.90
N GLU A 103 -17.79 -5.01 -6.49
CA GLU A 103 -18.59 -6.15 -6.06
C GLU A 103 -18.27 -6.55 -4.62
N TYR A 104 -17.01 -6.59 -4.26
CA TYR A 104 -16.57 -6.91 -2.91
C TYR A 104 -17.14 -5.91 -1.90
N ASN A 105 -17.01 -4.62 -2.22
CA ASN A 105 -17.45 -3.56 -1.33
C ASN A 105 -18.97 -3.52 -1.19
N THR A 106 -19.70 -3.86 -2.24
CA THR A 106 -21.15 -3.92 -2.21
C THR A 106 -21.63 -5.04 -1.29
N GLU A 107 -20.98 -6.21 -1.37
CA GLU A 107 -21.33 -7.35 -0.52
C GLU A 107 -20.94 -7.13 0.94
N SER A 108 -19.83 -6.43 1.17
CA SER A 108 -19.29 -6.21 2.51
C SER A 108 -19.99 -5.06 3.24
N ARG A 109 -20.74 -4.27 2.54
CA ARG A 109 -21.39 -3.08 3.06
C ARG A 109 -22.86 -3.03 2.71
#